data_9f7bf95b1d690c4130d651719df309eb
#
_entry.id   9f7bf95b1d690c4130d651719df309eb
#
_cell.length_a   1.000
_cell.length_b   1.000
_cell.length_c   1.000
_cell.angle_alpha   90.00
_cell.angle_beta   90.00
_cell.angle_gamma   90.00
#
_symmetry.space_group_name_H-M   'P 1'
#
loop_
_entity.id
_entity.type
_entity.pdbx_description
1 polymer ?
#
loop_
_entity_poly.entity_id
_entity_poly.type
_entity_poly.pdbx_seq_one_letter_code
_entity_poly.pdbx_strand_id
1 'polypeptide(L)'
;MLEALNVRLEVPGPGDTEENATLRLLDEVSFTVPPEHLLAIVGPSGCGKTTLLKVITGILEQSEGELRWDGRDLKNEEDLHPGDLGYVPQFSVAYDLLTVEESIASAMALRTQLADTDEFIPALDYILEVTGLTDLAERRVKVLSGGQKRRLGLALELVTDPCLLLCDEVTSGLDPKSEAEITKLLHKLSRGHPKRVVINVTHSLASLGDYDSVMVMYQGRLIYHGPPRALTHYFGVEHPEDVYRCLGDRPAEEWATSWNRKRESYYQQFGFDAKVKTPEVVDEAKEPDEDIIPHHEFPPIELPAVTTQLFELLRRRWMIFRRDKSQVWLHLAMLVGFPLLVAIFALDGIKPLRALSTYQDQNIGVELAKQAKHQLEQLNAGSLVSGLIMLQVVLVTLMASNNA
;
A
#
# COMPACT_ATOMS: atom_id res chain seq x y z
N MET A 1 0.57 -7.61 22.14
CA MET A 1 0.86 -9.00 21.71
C MET A 1 -0.08 -9.39 20.60
N LEU A 2 0.42 -9.95 19.52
CA LEU A 2 -0.39 -10.49 18.42
C LEU A 2 -0.48 -12.02 18.55
N GLU A 3 -1.70 -12.56 18.48
CA GLU A 3 -1.95 -14.00 18.51
C GLU A 3 -2.82 -14.42 17.32
N ALA A 4 -2.41 -15.47 16.64
CA ALA A 4 -3.19 -16.15 15.62
C ALA A 4 -3.47 -17.57 16.08
N LEU A 5 -4.73 -17.97 16.06
CA LEU A 5 -5.20 -19.28 16.51
C LEU A 5 -5.95 -20.00 15.40
N ASN A 6 -5.33 -21.03 14.82
CA ASN A 6 -5.90 -21.90 13.78
C ASN A 6 -6.51 -21.14 12.60
N VAL A 7 -5.81 -20.07 12.16
CA VAL A 7 -6.29 -19.21 11.08
C VAL A 7 -6.32 -19.97 9.77
N ARG A 8 -7.50 -19.99 9.12
CA ARG A 8 -7.73 -20.56 7.79
C ARG A 8 -8.32 -19.51 6.86
N LEU A 9 -7.94 -19.61 5.59
CA LEU A 9 -8.56 -18.85 4.52
C LEU A 9 -8.78 -19.75 3.31
N GLU A 10 -10.04 -19.91 2.95
CA GLU A 10 -10.50 -20.62 1.77
C GLU A 10 -11.14 -19.64 0.79
N VAL A 11 -10.82 -19.77 -0.48
CA VAL A 11 -11.40 -18.97 -1.55
C VAL A 11 -12.01 -19.89 -2.61
N PRO A 12 -13.06 -19.47 -3.35
CA PRO A 12 -13.56 -20.24 -4.47
C PRO A 12 -12.46 -20.52 -5.50
N GLY A 13 -12.30 -21.78 -5.91
CA GLY A 13 -11.36 -22.13 -6.96
C GLY A 13 -11.78 -21.59 -8.33
N PRO A 14 -10.84 -21.42 -9.28
CA PRO A 14 -11.14 -20.99 -10.63
C PRO A 14 -11.84 -22.13 -11.40
N GLY A 15 -13.18 -22.14 -11.42
CA GLY A 15 -13.95 -23.12 -12.21
C GLY A 15 -15.43 -22.84 -12.19
N ASP A 16 -16.07 -22.82 -13.38
CA ASP A 16 -17.52 -22.59 -13.60
C ASP A 16 -18.40 -23.83 -13.37
N THR A 17 -17.91 -24.89 -12.71
CA THR A 17 -18.67 -26.13 -12.47
C THR A 17 -19.03 -26.29 -11.00
N GLU A 18 -20.20 -26.84 -10.72
CA GLU A 18 -20.82 -27.02 -9.39
C GLU A 18 -20.01 -27.89 -8.38
N GLU A 19 -18.88 -28.45 -8.78
CA GLU A 19 -17.84 -28.98 -7.91
C GLU A 19 -16.72 -27.96 -7.70
N ASN A 20 -17.07 -26.79 -7.14
CA ASN A 20 -16.09 -25.75 -6.76
C ASN A 20 -15.15 -26.32 -5.68
N ALA A 21 -13.98 -26.83 -6.12
CA ALA A 21 -12.89 -27.13 -5.21
C ALA A 21 -12.43 -25.82 -4.56
N THR A 22 -12.68 -25.66 -3.25
CA THR A 22 -12.17 -24.53 -2.48
C THR A 22 -10.65 -24.57 -2.49
N LEU A 23 -10.00 -23.44 -2.79
CA LEU A 23 -8.57 -23.30 -2.70
C LEU A 23 -8.20 -22.77 -1.30
N ARG A 24 -7.44 -23.56 -0.55
CA ARG A 24 -6.92 -23.14 0.75
C ARG A 24 -5.68 -22.30 0.56
N LEU A 25 -5.76 -21.04 0.92
CA LEU A 25 -4.65 -20.10 0.88
C LEU A 25 -3.88 -20.08 2.22
N LEU A 26 -4.59 -20.27 3.34
CA LEU A 26 -4.02 -20.46 4.67
C LEU A 26 -4.71 -21.66 5.32
N ASP A 27 -3.92 -22.49 6.03
CA ASP A 27 -4.41 -23.71 6.63
C ASP A 27 -3.79 -23.94 8.03
N GLU A 28 -4.60 -23.74 9.08
CA GLU A 28 -4.26 -23.93 10.49
C GLU A 28 -3.02 -23.15 10.97
N VAL A 29 -2.90 -21.90 10.54
CA VAL A 29 -1.78 -21.05 10.96
C VAL A 29 -1.98 -20.57 12.40
N SER A 30 -1.05 -20.95 13.29
CA SER A 30 -1.10 -20.57 14.71
C SER A 30 0.27 -20.10 15.18
N PHE A 31 0.34 -18.85 15.69
CA PHE A 31 1.56 -18.25 16.22
C PHE A 31 1.24 -17.13 17.22
N THR A 32 2.26 -16.72 17.97
CA THR A 32 2.19 -15.59 18.90
C THR A 32 3.43 -14.72 18.72
N VAL A 33 3.24 -13.40 18.67
CA VAL A 33 4.33 -12.41 18.59
C VAL A 33 4.23 -11.48 19.79
N PRO A 34 5.24 -11.45 20.68
CA PRO A 34 5.25 -10.55 21.82
C PRO A 34 5.45 -9.08 21.38
N PRO A 35 5.20 -8.11 22.25
CA PRO A 35 5.54 -6.71 22.01
C PRO A 35 7.04 -6.50 21.88
N GLU A 36 7.45 -5.36 21.33
CA GLU A 36 8.86 -5.01 21.07
C GLU A 36 9.59 -6.08 20.26
N HIS A 37 8.95 -6.57 19.19
CA HIS A 37 9.44 -7.74 18.45
C HIS A 37 9.47 -7.50 16.95
N LEU A 38 10.55 -7.92 16.31
CA LEU A 38 10.71 -7.94 14.86
C LEU A 38 10.65 -9.38 14.35
N LEU A 39 9.55 -9.71 13.67
CA LEU A 39 9.32 -11.02 13.05
C LEU A 39 9.61 -10.99 11.54
N ALA A 40 10.43 -11.93 11.05
CA ALA A 40 10.54 -12.22 9.62
C ALA A 40 9.54 -13.31 9.20
N ILE A 41 8.78 -13.09 8.13
CA ILE A 41 8.02 -14.15 7.45
C ILE A 41 8.72 -14.49 6.15
N VAL A 42 9.15 -15.74 6.03
CA VAL A 42 9.86 -16.24 4.85
C VAL A 42 9.15 -17.46 4.26
N GLY A 43 9.44 -17.78 3.00
CA GLY A 43 8.87 -18.91 2.30
C GLY A 43 8.84 -18.69 0.78
N PRO A 44 8.62 -19.75 -0.01
CA PRO A 44 8.53 -19.65 -1.46
C PRO A 44 7.45 -18.68 -1.93
N SER A 45 7.56 -18.22 -3.19
CA SER A 45 6.50 -17.40 -3.79
C SER A 45 5.18 -18.19 -3.84
N GLY A 46 4.07 -17.51 -3.52
CA GLY A 46 2.74 -18.11 -3.51
C GLY A 46 2.42 -18.99 -2.29
N CYS A 47 3.28 -19.07 -1.26
CA CYS A 47 3.02 -19.87 -0.06
C CYS A 47 2.06 -19.23 0.96
N GLY A 48 1.50 -18.04 0.69
CA GLY A 48 0.49 -17.40 1.54
C GLY A 48 0.99 -16.25 2.44
N LYS A 49 2.25 -15.78 2.34
CA LYS A 49 2.81 -14.70 3.18
C LYS A 49 2.02 -13.40 3.12
N THR A 50 1.88 -12.82 1.92
CA THR A 50 1.06 -11.60 1.70
C THR A 50 -0.40 -11.83 2.06
N THR A 51 -0.92 -13.03 1.84
CA THR A 51 -2.28 -13.40 2.24
C THR A 51 -2.44 -13.34 3.75
N LEU A 52 -1.48 -13.87 4.51
CA LEU A 52 -1.48 -13.78 5.97
C LEU A 52 -1.45 -12.33 6.45
N LEU A 53 -0.59 -11.47 5.86
CA LEU A 53 -0.59 -10.04 6.19
C LEU A 53 -1.96 -9.41 5.93
N LYS A 54 -2.59 -9.70 4.78
CA LYS A 54 -3.92 -9.16 4.43
C LYS A 54 -5.02 -9.66 5.37
N VAL A 55 -4.89 -10.86 5.91
CA VAL A 55 -5.81 -11.38 6.94
C VAL A 55 -5.59 -10.65 8.27
N ILE A 56 -4.35 -10.42 8.67
CA ILE A 56 -4.03 -9.67 9.89
C ILE A 56 -4.53 -8.21 9.80
N THR A 57 -4.47 -7.59 8.60
CA THR A 57 -4.98 -6.22 8.38
C THR A 57 -6.51 -6.13 8.27
N GLY A 58 -7.22 -7.25 8.24
CA GLY A 58 -8.66 -7.28 7.99
C GLY A 58 -9.05 -6.99 6.52
N ILE A 59 -8.09 -6.82 5.59
CA ILE A 59 -8.38 -6.68 4.14
C ILE A 59 -9.00 -7.95 3.58
N LEU A 60 -8.59 -9.12 4.08
CA LEU A 60 -9.21 -10.41 3.80
C LEU A 60 -9.74 -10.99 5.10
N GLU A 61 -11.00 -11.42 5.09
CA GLU A 61 -11.61 -12.06 6.24
C GLU A 61 -11.26 -13.55 6.26
N GLN A 62 -10.74 -14.05 7.40
CA GLN A 62 -10.45 -15.47 7.60
C GLN A 62 -11.75 -16.30 7.58
N SER A 63 -11.69 -17.48 6.99
CA SER A 63 -12.82 -18.42 6.95
C SER A 63 -13.05 -19.08 8.32
N GLU A 64 -11.95 -19.40 9.03
CA GLU A 64 -11.97 -20.02 10.37
C GLU A 64 -10.79 -19.49 11.19
N GLY A 65 -10.86 -19.68 12.52
CA GLY A 65 -9.81 -19.30 13.45
C GLY A 65 -10.00 -17.88 14.00
N GLU A 66 -9.09 -17.46 14.86
CA GLU A 66 -9.15 -16.19 15.57
C GLU A 66 -7.82 -15.44 15.45
N LEU A 67 -7.92 -14.11 15.31
CA LEU A 67 -6.80 -13.19 15.43
C LEU A 67 -7.06 -12.28 16.63
N ARG A 68 -6.08 -12.16 17.53
CA ARG A 68 -6.20 -11.35 18.73
C ARG A 68 -5.04 -10.37 18.87
N TRP A 69 -5.35 -9.15 19.28
CA TRP A 69 -4.39 -8.14 19.68
C TRP A 69 -4.59 -7.80 21.16
N ASP A 70 -3.56 -8.02 21.97
CA ASP A 70 -3.63 -7.85 23.45
C ASP A 70 -4.85 -8.57 24.06
N GLY A 71 -5.15 -9.78 23.57
CA GLY A 71 -6.27 -10.61 24.03
C GLY A 71 -7.64 -10.24 23.46
N ARG A 72 -7.75 -9.17 22.66
CA ARG A 72 -8.98 -8.71 22.02
C ARG A 72 -9.06 -9.26 20.59
N ASP A 73 -10.26 -9.64 20.15
CA ASP A 73 -10.47 -10.16 18.79
C ASP A 73 -10.39 -9.02 17.76
N LEU A 74 -9.51 -9.16 16.77
CA LEU A 74 -9.34 -8.18 15.68
C LEU A 74 -10.57 -8.08 14.75
N LYS A 75 -11.53 -8.99 14.83
CA LYS A 75 -12.80 -8.89 14.10
C LYS A 75 -13.73 -7.81 14.63
N ASN A 76 -13.58 -7.41 15.88
CA ASN A 76 -14.40 -6.37 16.49
C ASN A 76 -13.76 -5.02 16.20
N GLU A 77 -14.33 -4.25 15.27
CA GLU A 77 -13.85 -2.92 14.84
C GLU A 77 -13.65 -1.91 16.01
N GLU A 78 -14.31 -2.15 17.16
CA GLU A 78 -14.17 -1.31 18.36
C GLU A 78 -12.84 -1.55 19.13
N ASP A 79 -12.13 -2.63 18.86
CA ASP A 79 -10.99 -3.07 19.65
C ASP A 79 -9.61 -2.68 19.09
N LEU A 80 -9.49 -2.43 17.78
CA LEU A 80 -8.28 -1.93 17.14
C LEU A 80 -8.60 -0.65 16.34
N HIS A 81 -8.03 0.45 16.82
CA HIS A 81 -8.21 1.72 16.10
C HIS A 81 -7.46 1.65 14.75
N PRO A 82 -8.00 2.18 13.63
CA PRO A 82 -7.31 2.18 12.35
C PRO A 82 -5.90 2.79 12.36
N GLY A 83 -5.63 3.69 13.32
CA GLY A 83 -4.32 4.27 13.55
C GLY A 83 -3.30 3.31 14.19
N ASP A 84 -3.75 2.26 14.89
CA ASP A 84 -2.88 1.31 15.58
C ASP A 84 -2.20 0.32 14.62
N LEU A 85 -2.66 0.24 13.37
CA LEU A 85 -2.15 -0.67 12.36
C LEU A 85 -1.57 0.10 11.17
N GLY A 86 -0.30 -0.17 10.85
CA GLY A 86 0.39 0.30 9.65
C GLY A 86 0.64 -0.85 8.68
N TYR A 87 0.35 -0.66 7.39
CA TYR A 87 0.63 -1.64 6.35
C TYR A 87 1.43 -1.01 5.21
N VAL A 88 2.67 -1.44 5.07
CA VAL A 88 3.58 -1.00 3.99
C VAL A 88 3.52 -2.02 2.86
N PRO A 89 2.88 -1.69 1.73
CA PRO A 89 2.78 -2.63 0.60
C PRO A 89 4.09 -2.76 -0.16
N GLN A 90 4.20 -3.84 -0.95
CA GLN A 90 5.35 -4.14 -1.80
C GLN A 90 5.71 -2.99 -2.75
N PHE A 91 4.71 -2.28 -3.27
CA PHE A 91 4.91 -1.13 -4.17
C PHE A 91 4.56 0.17 -3.46
N SER A 92 5.42 1.18 -3.64
CA SER A 92 5.20 2.50 -3.06
C SER A 92 3.93 3.15 -3.62
N VAL A 93 3.10 3.66 -2.71
CA VAL A 93 1.89 4.43 -3.04
C VAL A 93 2.15 5.95 -3.09
N ALA A 94 3.40 6.38 -2.92
CA ALA A 94 3.76 7.79 -2.93
C ALA A 94 3.71 8.39 -4.35
N TYR A 95 3.25 9.63 -4.45
CA TYR A 95 3.12 10.33 -5.74
C TYR A 95 4.47 10.92 -6.18
N ASP A 96 4.92 10.58 -7.38
CA ASP A 96 6.21 10.97 -7.95
C ASP A 96 6.46 12.49 -8.01
N LEU A 97 5.40 13.30 -8.11
CA LEU A 97 5.47 14.76 -8.27
C LEU A 97 5.46 15.53 -6.94
N LEU A 98 5.19 14.86 -5.83
CA LEU A 98 5.31 15.45 -4.49
C LEU A 98 6.75 15.37 -3.99
N THR A 99 7.09 16.21 -3.02
CA THR A 99 8.32 16.04 -2.23
C THR A 99 8.11 14.98 -1.15
N VAL A 100 9.19 14.54 -0.51
CA VAL A 100 9.14 13.63 0.63
C VAL A 100 8.31 14.24 1.76
N GLU A 101 8.65 15.46 2.14
CA GLU A 101 7.94 16.23 3.19
C GLU A 101 6.45 16.39 2.88
N GLU A 102 6.10 16.82 1.65
CA GLU A 102 4.70 16.98 1.24
C GLU A 102 3.92 15.67 1.28
N SER A 103 4.57 14.55 0.96
CA SER A 103 3.95 13.22 1.00
C SER A 103 3.63 12.82 2.44
N ILE A 104 4.56 13.01 3.37
CA ILE A 104 4.38 12.71 4.80
C ILE A 104 3.37 13.68 5.42
N ALA A 105 3.50 14.99 5.17
CA ALA A 105 2.58 16.01 5.66
C ALA A 105 1.13 15.76 5.21
N SER A 106 0.93 15.36 3.93
CA SER A 106 -0.39 15.00 3.42
C SER A 106 -0.94 13.73 4.06
N ALA A 107 -0.10 12.73 4.34
CA ALA A 107 -0.51 11.52 5.05
C ALA A 107 -0.92 11.82 6.50
N MET A 108 -0.16 12.67 7.21
CA MET A 108 -0.50 13.16 8.55
C MET A 108 -1.84 13.88 8.56
N ALA A 109 -2.04 14.85 7.65
CA ALA A 109 -3.28 15.63 7.57
C ALA A 109 -4.52 14.77 7.24
N LEU A 110 -4.35 13.62 6.59
CA LEU A 110 -5.44 12.70 6.25
C LEU A 110 -5.77 11.71 7.36
N ARG A 111 -4.81 11.39 8.23
CA ARG A 111 -4.93 10.31 9.21
C ARG A 111 -4.93 10.79 10.66
N THR A 112 -4.52 12.05 10.92
CA THR A 112 -4.42 12.61 12.27
C THR A 112 -5.07 13.98 12.34
N GLN A 113 -5.46 14.45 13.52
CA GLN A 113 -5.96 15.80 13.74
C GLN A 113 -4.83 16.83 14.03
N LEU A 114 -3.59 16.47 13.73
CA LEU A 114 -2.43 17.33 14.01
C LEU A 114 -2.31 18.55 13.09
N ALA A 115 -2.97 18.54 11.91
CA ALA A 115 -2.76 19.52 10.84
C ALA A 115 -2.82 21.01 11.27
N ASP A 116 -3.62 21.32 12.28
CA ASP A 116 -3.84 22.68 12.79
C ASP A 116 -3.23 22.89 14.18
N THR A 117 -2.33 22.02 14.64
CA THR A 117 -1.71 22.09 15.96
C THR A 117 -0.22 22.43 15.89
N ASP A 118 0.33 22.97 16.99
CA ASP A 118 1.77 23.25 17.12
C ASP A 118 2.63 21.96 17.09
N GLU A 119 1.99 20.79 17.25
CA GLU A 119 2.64 19.47 17.26
C GLU A 119 2.92 18.93 15.85
N PHE A 120 2.32 19.53 14.82
CA PHE A 120 2.45 19.03 13.43
C PHE A 120 3.89 19.00 12.93
N ILE A 121 4.61 20.13 13.09
CA ILE A 121 6.01 20.24 12.63
C ILE A 121 6.94 19.33 13.43
N PRO A 122 6.90 19.31 14.78
CA PRO A 122 7.69 18.36 15.56
C PRO A 122 7.48 16.91 15.17
N ALA A 123 6.22 16.50 14.95
CA ALA A 123 5.89 15.13 14.52
C ALA A 123 6.42 14.81 13.11
N LEU A 124 6.33 15.76 12.18
CA LEU A 124 6.88 15.63 10.83
C LEU A 124 8.40 15.49 10.85
N ASP A 125 9.09 16.34 11.61
CA ASP A 125 10.54 16.33 11.77
C ASP A 125 11.00 15.01 12.39
N TYR A 126 10.30 14.52 13.42
CA TYR A 126 10.55 13.22 14.04
C TYR A 126 10.45 12.07 13.02
N ILE A 127 9.40 12.03 12.20
CA ILE A 127 9.23 10.97 11.19
C ILE A 127 10.36 11.03 10.15
N LEU A 128 10.74 12.23 9.70
CA LEU A 128 11.84 12.43 8.76
C LEU A 128 13.18 11.94 9.34
N GLU A 129 13.44 12.26 10.60
CA GLU A 129 14.66 11.87 11.31
C GLU A 129 14.73 10.35 11.50
N VAL A 130 13.68 9.75 12.08
CA VAL A 130 13.60 8.32 12.35
C VAL A 130 13.79 7.49 11.11
N THR A 131 13.21 7.92 9.97
CA THR A 131 13.32 7.20 8.70
C THR A 131 14.58 7.57 7.91
N GLY A 132 15.39 8.54 8.40
CA GLY A 132 16.61 9.01 7.74
C GLY A 132 16.32 9.70 6.41
N LEU A 133 15.24 10.50 6.35
CA LEU A 133 14.81 11.24 5.17
C LEU A 133 14.98 12.75 5.30
N THR A 134 15.50 13.27 6.41
CA THR A 134 15.67 14.70 6.69
C THR A 134 16.37 15.46 5.56
N ASP A 135 17.52 14.95 5.09
CA ASP A 135 18.27 15.59 3.99
C ASP A 135 17.57 15.48 2.61
N LEU A 136 16.49 14.72 2.55
CA LEU A 136 15.74 14.45 1.33
C LEU A 136 14.34 15.09 1.36
N ALA A 137 13.98 15.82 2.42
CA ALA A 137 12.64 16.37 2.66
C ALA A 137 12.10 17.15 1.44
N GLU A 138 12.91 18.01 0.85
CA GLU A 138 12.55 18.83 -0.32
C GLU A 138 12.67 18.10 -1.67
N ARG A 139 13.24 16.86 -1.69
CA ARG A 139 13.39 16.10 -2.94
C ARG A 139 12.08 15.49 -3.39
N ARG A 140 11.84 15.51 -4.70
CA ARG A 140 10.67 14.82 -5.29
C ARG A 140 10.82 13.30 -5.20
N VAL A 141 9.72 12.62 -4.94
CA VAL A 141 9.66 11.15 -4.87
C VAL A 141 10.20 10.49 -6.14
N LYS A 142 9.96 11.08 -7.31
CA LYS A 142 10.43 10.58 -8.60
C LYS A 142 11.94 10.32 -8.67
N VAL A 143 12.76 11.14 -7.98
CA VAL A 143 14.23 11.07 -8.05
C VAL A 143 14.86 10.26 -6.92
N LEU A 144 14.05 9.68 -6.04
CA LEU A 144 14.52 8.84 -4.95
C LEU A 144 15.00 7.47 -5.46
N SER A 145 16.04 6.93 -4.80
CA SER A 145 16.47 5.55 -4.99
C SER A 145 15.42 4.56 -4.47
N GLY A 146 15.54 3.27 -4.82
CA GLY A 146 14.64 2.22 -4.33
C GLY A 146 14.59 2.17 -2.80
N GLY A 147 15.73 2.16 -2.11
CA GLY A 147 15.77 2.18 -0.64
C GLY A 147 15.14 3.43 -0.02
N GLN A 148 15.39 4.62 -0.63
CA GLN A 148 14.76 5.87 -0.17
C GLN A 148 13.23 5.84 -0.35
N LYS A 149 12.72 5.27 -1.44
CA LYS A 149 11.27 5.06 -1.63
C LYS A 149 10.68 4.09 -0.60
N ARG A 150 11.44 3.04 -0.20
CA ARG A 150 11.01 2.12 0.87
C ARG A 150 10.94 2.83 2.23
N ARG A 151 11.96 3.65 2.55
CA ARG A 151 11.95 4.49 3.77
C ARG A 151 10.77 5.47 3.78
N LEU A 152 10.44 6.08 2.63
CA LEU A 152 9.24 6.93 2.50
C LEU A 152 7.96 6.12 2.72
N GLY A 153 7.86 4.89 2.18
CA GLY A 153 6.73 4.01 2.45
C GLY A 153 6.53 3.73 3.93
N LEU A 154 7.62 3.46 4.67
CA LEU A 154 7.60 3.33 6.13
C LEU A 154 7.18 4.64 6.81
N ALA A 155 7.73 5.78 6.39
CA ALA A 155 7.38 7.09 6.93
C ALA A 155 5.89 7.40 6.81
N LEU A 156 5.26 7.05 5.68
CA LEU A 156 3.84 7.25 5.45
C LEU A 156 2.94 6.43 6.39
N GLU A 157 3.40 5.28 6.85
CA GLU A 157 2.65 4.46 7.81
C GLU A 157 2.95 4.85 9.27
N LEU A 158 4.13 5.43 9.54
CA LEU A 158 4.50 5.89 10.88
C LEU A 158 3.78 7.15 11.34
N VAL A 159 3.05 7.85 10.46
CA VAL A 159 2.31 9.09 10.80
C VAL A 159 1.27 8.90 11.89
N THR A 160 0.79 7.68 12.09
CA THR A 160 -0.17 7.31 13.12
C THR A 160 0.48 6.57 14.29
N ASP A 161 1.80 6.47 14.35
CA ASP A 161 2.56 5.74 15.36
C ASP A 161 2.00 4.34 15.69
N PRO A 162 1.83 3.48 14.67
CA PRO A 162 1.11 2.22 14.81
C PRO A 162 1.83 1.26 15.77
N CYS A 163 1.07 0.56 16.59
CA CYS A 163 1.61 -0.50 17.46
C CYS A 163 1.78 -1.84 16.71
N LEU A 164 1.12 -2.04 15.56
CA LEU A 164 1.31 -3.18 14.66
C LEU A 164 1.73 -2.68 13.28
N LEU A 165 3.00 -2.89 12.89
CA LEU A 165 3.54 -2.50 11.60
C LEU A 165 3.81 -3.73 10.72
N LEU A 166 3.09 -3.84 9.63
CA LEU A 166 3.18 -4.95 8.68
C LEU A 166 3.87 -4.47 7.40
N CYS A 167 4.96 -5.14 7.02
CA CYS A 167 5.78 -4.79 5.87
C CYS A 167 5.76 -5.94 4.85
N ASP A 168 5.24 -5.67 3.66
CA ASP A 168 5.18 -6.65 2.59
C ASP A 168 6.34 -6.45 1.62
N GLU A 169 7.39 -7.25 1.76
CA GLU A 169 8.59 -7.27 0.92
C GLU A 169 9.32 -5.92 0.79
N VAL A 170 9.36 -5.12 1.87
CA VAL A 170 10.01 -3.79 1.85
C VAL A 170 11.53 -3.85 1.64
N THR A 171 12.15 -4.99 1.87
CA THR A 171 13.58 -5.25 1.63
C THR A 171 13.87 -5.88 0.27
N SER A 172 12.85 -6.36 -0.45
CA SER A 172 13.03 -7.08 -1.71
C SER A 172 13.51 -6.17 -2.85
N GLY A 173 14.46 -6.67 -3.64
CA GLY A 173 15.00 -5.97 -4.82
C GLY A 173 15.95 -4.82 -4.50
N LEU A 174 16.38 -4.69 -3.26
CA LEU A 174 17.41 -3.74 -2.84
C LEU A 174 18.81 -4.36 -2.94
N ASP A 175 19.82 -3.50 -3.02
CA ASP A 175 21.20 -3.94 -2.83
C ASP A 175 21.43 -4.36 -1.36
N PRO A 176 22.44 -5.23 -1.07
CA PRO A 176 22.65 -5.78 0.28
C PRO A 176 22.85 -4.71 1.38
N LYS A 177 23.44 -3.56 1.02
CA LYS A 177 23.64 -2.46 1.97
C LYS A 177 22.31 -1.81 2.33
N SER A 178 21.50 -1.46 1.33
CA SER A 178 20.18 -0.85 1.51
C SER A 178 19.23 -1.80 2.25
N GLU A 179 19.31 -3.11 1.96
CA GLU A 179 18.55 -4.14 2.68
C GLU A 179 18.90 -4.15 4.17
N ALA A 180 20.20 -4.22 4.51
CA ALA A 180 20.65 -4.20 5.90
C ALA A 180 20.25 -2.90 6.63
N GLU A 181 20.32 -1.75 5.95
CA GLU A 181 19.89 -0.47 6.52
C GLU A 181 18.39 -0.45 6.82
N ILE A 182 17.55 -1.00 5.94
CA ILE A 182 16.09 -1.11 6.18
C ILE A 182 15.81 -2.09 7.33
N THR A 183 16.47 -3.24 7.36
CA THR A 183 16.29 -4.23 8.44
C THR A 183 16.65 -3.63 9.80
N LYS A 184 17.78 -2.89 9.88
CA LYS A 184 18.16 -2.16 11.10
C LYS A 184 17.14 -1.10 11.49
N LEU A 185 16.58 -0.37 10.50
CA LEU A 185 15.49 0.58 10.76
C LEU A 185 14.26 -0.13 11.35
N LEU A 186 13.83 -1.25 10.77
CA LEU A 186 12.71 -2.03 11.29
C LEU A 186 12.96 -2.52 12.71
N HIS A 187 14.19 -2.96 13.00
CA HIS A 187 14.58 -3.37 14.36
C HIS A 187 14.53 -2.19 15.34
N LYS A 188 15.05 -1.02 14.97
CA LYS A 188 14.94 0.20 15.80
C LYS A 188 13.48 0.59 16.04
N LEU A 189 12.65 0.55 14.99
CA LEU A 189 11.22 0.84 15.10
C LEU A 189 10.49 -0.12 16.04
N SER A 190 10.85 -1.41 16.05
CA SER A 190 10.22 -2.37 16.98
C SER A 190 10.55 -2.08 18.44
N ARG A 191 11.69 -1.42 18.73
CA ARG A 191 12.13 -1.05 20.09
C ARG A 191 11.69 0.37 20.48
N GLY A 192 11.40 1.23 19.52
CA GLY A 192 11.05 2.64 19.73
C GLY A 192 9.64 2.89 20.26
N HIS A 193 8.80 1.87 20.38
CA HIS A 193 7.45 1.96 20.93
C HIS A 193 7.17 0.74 21.83
N PRO A 194 6.73 0.90 23.10
CA PRO A 194 6.67 -0.17 24.08
C PRO A 194 5.71 -1.33 23.76
N LYS A 195 4.85 -1.15 22.74
CA LYS A 195 3.91 -2.20 22.29
C LYS A 195 4.11 -2.61 20.86
N ARG A 196 5.10 -2.03 20.14
CA ARG A 196 5.18 -2.24 18.70
C ARG A 196 5.62 -3.66 18.36
N VAL A 197 4.83 -4.27 17.48
CA VAL A 197 5.18 -5.49 16.78
C VAL A 197 5.44 -5.11 15.30
N VAL A 198 6.61 -5.50 14.79
CA VAL A 198 6.94 -5.32 13.37
C VAL A 198 7.02 -6.69 12.70
N ILE A 199 6.23 -6.89 11.66
CA ILE A 199 6.25 -8.11 10.86
C ILE A 199 6.71 -7.76 9.46
N ASN A 200 7.82 -8.34 9.04
CA ASN A 200 8.38 -8.12 7.70
C ASN A 200 8.38 -9.41 6.87
N VAL A 201 7.68 -9.40 5.74
CA VAL A 201 7.82 -10.44 4.73
C VAL A 201 9.09 -10.20 3.94
N THR A 202 9.97 -11.20 3.87
CA THR A 202 11.22 -11.11 3.10
C THR A 202 11.54 -12.42 2.39
N HIS A 203 12.28 -12.33 1.31
CA HIS A 203 12.86 -13.49 0.60
C HIS A 203 14.32 -13.71 0.97
N SER A 204 14.96 -12.74 1.62
CA SER A 204 16.36 -12.82 2.04
C SER A 204 16.50 -13.66 3.30
N LEU A 205 17.23 -14.74 3.19
CA LEU A 205 17.58 -15.59 4.32
C LEU A 205 18.94 -15.21 4.94
N ALA A 206 19.73 -14.38 4.25
CA ALA A 206 21.07 -13.97 4.71
C ALA A 206 21.01 -12.98 5.89
N SER A 207 19.95 -12.12 5.94
CA SER A 207 19.77 -11.09 6.96
C SER A 207 18.92 -11.51 8.16
N LEU A 208 18.58 -12.80 8.26
CA LEU A 208 17.69 -13.30 9.33
C LEU A 208 18.26 -13.12 10.73
N GLY A 209 19.58 -13.01 10.88
CA GLY A 209 20.24 -12.79 12.19
C GLY A 209 19.83 -11.48 12.88
N ASP A 210 19.33 -10.49 12.14
CA ASP A 210 18.90 -9.19 12.66
C ASP A 210 17.42 -9.21 13.16
N TYR A 211 16.71 -10.34 13.01
CA TYR A 211 15.34 -10.53 13.46
C TYR A 211 15.29 -11.27 14.81
N ASP A 212 14.29 -10.95 15.62
CA ASP A 212 14.07 -11.65 16.89
C ASP A 212 13.55 -13.08 16.66
N SER A 213 12.67 -13.24 15.67
CA SER A 213 12.18 -14.55 15.27
C SER A 213 11.92 -14.62 13.76
N VAL A 214 11.87 -15.84 13.27
CA VAL A 214 11.59 -16.19 11.88
C VAL A 214 10.42 -17.16 11.84
N MET A 215 9.48 -16.88 10.95
CA MET A 215 8.39 -17.76 10.59
C MET A 215 8.60 -18.27 9.17
N VAL A 216 8.57 -19.58 8.98
CA VAL A 216 8.62 -20.21 7.64
C VAL A 216 7.25 -20.70 7.26
N MET A 217 6.76 -20.19 6.13
CA MET A 217 5.49 -20.63 5.53
C MET A 217 5.73 -21.48 4.30
N TYR A 218 4.95 -22.55 4.16
CA TYR A 218 4.97 -23.42 2.99
C TYR A 218 3.57 -23.93 2.66
N GLN A 219 3.09 -23.68 1.44
CA GLN A 219 1.75 -24.09 0.95
C GLN A 219 0.61 -23.73 1.92
N GLY A 220 0.58 -22.49 2.40
CA GLY A 220 -0.45 -22.01 3.31
C GLY A 220 -0.29 -22.41 4.78
N ARG A 221 0.72 -23.20 5.13
CA ARG A 221 0.93 -23.70 6.49
C ARG A 221 2.17 -23.10 7.15
N LEU A 222 2.12 -22.95 8.46
CA LEU A 222 3.26 -22.64 9.30
C LEU A 222 4.07 -23.90 9.57
N ILE A 223 5.33 -23.91 9.17
CA ILE A 223 6.21 -25.08 9.30
C ILE A 223 7.40 -24.86 10.24
N TYR A 224 7.66 -23.62 10.62
CA TYR A 224 8.62 -23.23 11.65
C TYR A 224 8.29 -21.82 12.17
N HIS A 225 8.43 -21.61 13.48
CA HIS A 225 8.43 -20.29 14.12
C HIS A 225 9.36 -20.32 15.31
N GLY A 226 10.39 -19.49 15.32
CA GLY A 226 11.36 -19.46 16.41
C GLY A 226 12.57 -18.60 16.10
N PRO A 227 13.60 -18.64 16.95
CA PRO A 227 14.78 -17.80 16.77
C PRO A 227 15.57 -18.20 15.52
N PRO A 228 16.15 -17.22 14.78
CA PRO A 228 16.92 -17.48 13.54
C PRO A 228 18.02 -18.55 13.71
N ARG A 229 18.69 -18.55 14.85
CA ARG A 229 19.76 -19.50 15.17
C ARG A 229 19.33 -20.97 15.24
N ALA A 230 18.04 -21.24 15.46
CA ALA A 230 17.52 -22.59 15.51
C ALA A 230 16.99 -23.09 14.16
N LEU A 231 16.88 -22.20 13.16
CA LEU A 231 16.36 -22.50 11.84
C LEU A 231 17.14 -23.61 11.13
N THR A 232 18.45 -23.43 11.00
CA THR A 232 19.34 -24.41 10.34
C THR A 232 19.34 -25.74 11.03
N HIS A 233 19.31 -25.76 12.38
CA HIS A 233 19.21 -26.98 13.17
C HIS A 233 17.87 -27.71 12.92
N TYR A 234 16.75 -26.99 12.82
CA TYR A 234 15.44 -27.61 12.59
C TYR A 234 15.33 -28.29 11.24
N PHE A 235 15.82 -27.60 10.19
CA PHE A 235 15.80 -28.13 8.83
C PHE A 235 16.97 -29.07 8.50
N GLY A 236 17.99 -29.16 9.36
CA GLY A 236 19.16 -30.01 9.16
C GLY A 236 20.07 -29.51 8.02
N VAL A 237 20.15 -28.21 7.82
CA VAL A 237 20.93 -27.55 6.78
C VAL A 237 22.10 -26.76 7.37
N GLU A 238 23.16 -26.52 6.58
CA GLU A 238 24.32 -25.75 7.04
C GLU A 238 24.07 -24.25 6.95
N HIS A 239 23.38 -23.80 5.88
CA HIS A 239 23.09 -22.40 5.63
C HIS A 239 21.58 -22.15 5.57
N PRO A 240 21.08 -20.99 6.04
CA PRO A 240 19.67 -20.63 5.96
C PRO A 240 19.11 -20.70 4.53
N GLU A 241 19.91 -20.33 3.51
CA GLU A 241 19.52 -20.34 2.09
C GLU A 241 19.15 -21.75 1.57
N ASP A 242 19.66 -22.81 2.20
CA ASP A 242 19.36 -24.19 1.81
C ASP A 242 17.97 -24.64 2.31
N VAL A 243 17.34 -23.90 3.21
CA VAL A 243 15.99 -24.22 3.73
C VAL A 243 15.00 -24.40 2.60
N TYR A 244 14.99 -23.51 1.60
CA TYR A 244 14.03 -23.59 0.49
C TYR A 244 14.21 -24.86 -0.37
N ARG A 245 15.42 -25.44 -0.42
CA ARG A 245 15.67 -26.65 -1.18
C ARG A 245 15.08 -27.87 -0.52
N CYS A 246 15.13 -27.96 0.82
CA CYS A 246 14.59 -29.12 1.54
C CYS A 246 13.08 -29.09 1.74
N LEU A 247 12.39 -27.95 1.49
CA LEU A 247 10.94 -27.88 1.64
C LEU A 247 10.22 -28.89 0.72
N GLY A 248 10.75 -29.13 -0.48
CA GLY A 248 10.18 -30.06 -1.45
C GLY A 248 10.31 -31.53 -1.06
N ASP A 249 11.13 -31.89 -0.06
CA ASP A 249 11.40 -33.26 0.35
C ASP A 249 10.21 -33.90 1.09
N ARG A 250 9.28 -33.08 1.61
CA ARG A 250 8.11 -33.55 2.37
C ARG A 250 6.89 -32.66 2.06
N PRO A 251 5.67 -33.25 2.15
CA PRO A 251 4.43 -32.47 2.11
C PRO A 251 4.38 -31.40 3.22
N ALA A 252 3.74 -30.27 2.95
CA ALA A 252 3.60 -29.18 3.93
C ALA A 252 2.91 -29.62 5.23
N GLU A 253 1.97 -30.56 5.14
CA GLU A 253 1.26 -31.13 6.28
C GLU A 253 2.19 -31.91 7.23
N GLU A 254 3.13 -32.68 6.69
CA GLU A 254 4.11 -33.39 7.49
C GLU A 254 5.07 -32.44 8.19
N TRP A 255 5.51 -31.38 7.50
CA TRP A 255 6.30 -30.31 8.09
C TRP A 255 5.57 -29.62 9.23
N ALA A 256 4.31 -29.21 9.02
CA ALA A 256 3.49 -28.54 10.02
C ALA A 256 3.25 -29.44 11.23
N THR A 257 2.91 -30.73 11.01
CA THR A 257 2.74 -31.71 12.08
C THR A 257 4.03 -31.95 12.87
N SER A 258 5.19 -32.03 12.18
CA SER A 258 6.51 -32.15 12.82
C SER A 258 6.80 -30.92 13.67
N TRP A 259 6.52 -29.72 13.17
CA TRP A 259 6.71 -28.49 13.92
C TRP A 259 5.81 -28.43 15.14
N ASN A 260 4.53 -28.64 15.00
CA ASN A 260 3.57 -28.64 16.10
C ASN A 260 3.96 -29.60 17.25
N ARG A 261 4.60 -30.72 16.91
CA ARG A 261 5.09 -31.70 17.91
C ARG A 261 6.37 -31.22 18.60
N LYS A 262 7.24 -30.51 17.90
CA LYS A 262 8.58 -30.16 18.40
C LYS A 262 8.69 -28.75 18.98
N ARG A 263 7.78 -27.83 18.63
CA ARG A 263 7.87 -26.40 18.94
C ARG A 263 8.17 -26.11 20.41
N GLU A 264 7.49 -26.76 21.33
CA GLU A 264 7.67 -26.57 22.77
C GLU A 264 9.11 -26.90 23.21
N SER A 265 9.66 -28.02 22.72
CA SER A 265 11.04 -28.41 23.05
C SER A 265 12.06 -27.43 22.43
N TYR A 266 11.80 -26.93 21.23
CA TYR A 266 12.65 -25.91 20.59
C TYR A 266 12.60 -24.58 21.34
N TYR A 267 11.43 -24.15 21.78
CA TYR A 267 11.29 -22.92 22.57
C TYR A 267 12.09 -23.01 23.87
N GLN A 268 11.98 -24.12 24.59
CA GLN A 268 12.76 -24.35 25.81
C GLN A 268 14.27 -24.45 25.54
N GLN A 269 14.68 -25.19 24.52
CA GLN A 269 16.10 -25.43 24.19
C GLN A 269 16.82 -24.15 23.77
N PHE A 270 16.16 -23.31 22.98
CA PHE A 270 16.74 -22.07 22.43
C PHE A 270 16.35 -20.80 23.23
N GLY A 271 15.65 -20.96 24.35
CA GLY A 271 15.24 -19.85 25.21
C GLY A 271 14.34 -18.85 24.48
N PHE A 272 13.44 -19.36 23.60
CA PHE A 272 12.45 -18.55 22.91
C PHE A 272 11.14 -18.61 23.68
N ASP A 273 10.75 -17.50 24.29
CA ASP A 273 9.47 -17.41 24.99
C ASP A 273 8.44 -16.75 24.09
N ALA A 274 7.61 -17.58 23.47
CA ALA A 274 6.47 -17.12 22.69
C ALA A 274 5.33 -16.59 23.59
N LYS A 275 5.41 -16.82 24.90
CA LYS A 275 4.47 -16.31 25.90
C LYS A 275 5.12 -15.14 26.63
N VAL A 276 4.42 -14.04 26.65
CA VAL A 276 4.80 -12.80 27.31
C VAL A 276 5.40 -13.04 28.68
N LYS A 277 6.63 -12.62 28.91
CA LYS A 277 7.04 -12.19 30.23
C LYS A 277 6.25 -10.92 30.55
N THR A 278 5.32 -10.99 31.48
CA THR A 278 4.83 -9.79 32.16
C THR A 278 6.06 -8.96 32.48
N PRO A 279 6.11 -7.66 32.19
CA PRO A 279 7.28 -6.86 32.51
C PRO A 279 7.51 -6.96 34.02
N GLU A 280 8.49 -7.76 34.40
CA GLU A 280 9.08 -7.61 35.74
C GLU A 280 9.64 -6.19 35.75
N VAL A 281 9.28 -5.45 36.77
CA VAL A 281 9.73 -4.11 37.09
C VAL A 281 11.17 -3.94 36.63
N VAL A 282 11.34 -3.07 35.63
CA VAL A 282 12.63 -2.78 35.00
C VAL A 282 13.54 -2.31 36.14
N ASP A 283 14.57 -3.07 36.41
CA ASP A 283 15.71 -2.63 37.23
C ASP A 283 16.33 -1.41 36.52
N GLU A 284 16.35 -0.26 37.19
CA GLU A 284 16.74 1.06 36.67
C GLU A 284 18.23 1.19 36.26
N ALA A 285 18.91 0.12 35.89
CA ALA A 285 20.36 0.11 35.70
C ALA A 285 20.83 -0.51 34.34
N LYS A 286 20.05 -0.39 33.27
CA LYS A 286 20.64 -0.53 31.95
C LYS A 286 20.86 0.85 31.36
N GLU A 287 22.15 1.17 31.10
CA GLU A 287 22.50 2.34 30.29
C GLU A 287 21.64 2.32 29.02
N PRO A 288 21.06 3.47 28.60
CA PRO A 288 20.25 3.53 27.40
C PRO A 288 21.11 3.04 26.23
N ASP A 289 20.61 2.02 25.54
CA ASP A 289 21.22 1.50 24.32
C ASP A 289 21.24 2.68 23.32
N GLU A 290 22.41 3.17 22.92
CA GLU A 290 22.57 4.35 22.04
C GLU A 290 21.81 4.19 20.68
N ASP A 291 21.32 2.97 20.42
CA ASP A 291 20.57 2.62 19.22
C ASP A 291 19.05 2.73 19.35
N ILE A 292 18.50 3.06 20.54
CA ILE A 292 17.05 3.20 20.74
C ILE A 292 16.61 4.59 20.27
N ILE A 293 15.70 4.63 19.31
CA ILE A 293 15.03 5.86 18.89
C ILE A 293 14.13 6.33 20.03
N PRO A 294 14.28 7.56 20.55
CA PRO A 294 13.39 8.06 21.58
C PRO A 294 11.96 8.07 21.05
N HIS A 295 11.05 7.50 21.83
CA HIS A 295 9.63 7.49 21.48
C HIS A 295 9.10 8.92 21.53
N HIS A 296 8.48 9.35 20.43
CA HIS A 296 7.71 10.60 20.41
C HIS A 296 6.26 10.26 20.78
N GLU A 297 5.77 10.81 21.88
CA GLU A 297 4.37 10.62 22.28
C GLU A 297 3.47 11.39 21.30
N PHE A 298 2.85 10.66 20.39
CA PHE A 298 1.78 11.23 19.57
C PHE A 298 0.51 11.38 20.41
N PRO A 299 -0.22 12.50 20.27
CA PRO A 299 -1.53 12.62 20.91
C PRO A 299 -2.48 11.51 20.42
N PRO A 300 -3.53 11.18 21.21
CA PRO A 300 -4.51 10.16 20.79
C PRO A 300 -5.01 10.43 19.37
N ILE A 301 -4.91 9.42 18.50
CA ILE A 301 -5.21 9.58 17.08
C ILE A 301 -6.72 9.51 16.90
N GLU A 302 -7.32 10.68 16.66
CA GLU A 302 -8.66 10.77 16.13
C GLU A 302 -8.60 11.05 14.62
N LEU A 303 -9.48 10.42 13.85
CA LEU A 303 -9.57 10.70 12.42
C LEU A 303 -10.06 12.12 12.16
N PRO A 304 -9.47 12.87 11.22
CA PRO A 304 -9.93 14.18 10.85
C PRO A 304 -11.37 14.15 10.31
N ALA A 305 -12.08 15.26 10.43
CA ALA A 305 -13.40 15.39 9.82
C ALA A 305 -13.36 15.12 8.31
N VAL A 306 -14.41 14.51 7.78
CA VAL A 306 -14.50 14.16 6.34
C VAL A 306 -14.27 15.38 5.43
N THR A 307 -14.72 16.57 5.86
CA THR A 307 -14.49 17.83 5.14
C THR A 307 -13.01 18.21 5.07
N THR A 308 -12.26 18.03 6.14
CA THR A 308 -10.81 18.27 6.20
C THR A 308 -10.07 17.29 5.28
N GLN A 309 -10.42 16.02 5.35
CA GLN A 309 -9.86 15.00 4.46
C GLN A 309 -10.13 15.31 2.98
N LEU A 310 -11.38 15.70 2.65
CA LEU A 310 -11.76 16.10 1.29
C LEU A 310 -10.92 17.29 0.80
N PHE A 311 -10.79 18.33 1.64
CA PHE A 311 -10.01 19.50 1.29
C PHE A 311 -8.53 19.16 1.06
N GLU A 312 -7.92 18.33 1.92
CA GLU A 312 -6.53 17.89 1.75
C GLU A 312 -6.35 17.04 0.47
N LEU A 313 -7.30 16.14 0.15
CA LEU A 313 -7.29 15.39 -1.11
C LEU A 313 -7.35 16.31 -2.33
N LEU A 314 -8.22 17.33 -2.30
CA LEU A 314 -8.32 18.33 -3.36
C LEU A 314 -7.04 19.18 -3.47
N ARG A 315 -6.49 19.63 -2.34
CA ARG A 315 -5.23 20.37 -2.28
C ARG A 315 -4.07 19.56 -2.89
N ARG A 316 -3.94 18.31 -2.48
CA ARG A 316 -2.93 17.38 -3.01
C ARG A 316 -3.11 17.15 -4.51
N ARG A 317 -4.34 16.90 -4.96
CA ARG A 317 -4.63 16.70 -6.38
C ARG A 317 -4.31 17.93 -7.21
N TRP A 318 -4.62 19.12 -6.69
CA TRP A 318 -4.30 20.38 -7.35
C TRP A 318 -2.80 20.64 -7.45
N MET A 319 -2.03 20.33 -6.40
CA MET A 319 -0.55 20.42 -6.45
C MET A 319 0.03 19.51 -7.52
N ILE A 320 -0.39 18.25 -7.57
CA ILE A 320 0.05 17.27 -8.57
C ILE A 320 -0.29 17.77 -9.98
N PHE A 321 -1.54 18.21 -10.20
CA PHE A 321 -1.98 18.75 -11.49
C PHE A 321 -1.13 19.92 -11.96
N ARG A 322 -0.90 20.92 -11.09
CA ARG A 322 -0.07 22.10 -11.45
C ARG A 322 1.38 21.74 -11.79
N ARG A 323 1.91 20.69 -11.21
CA ARG A 323 3.29 20.22 -11.45
C ARG A 323 3.43 19.37 -12.69
N ASP A 324 2.37 18.71 -13.10
CA ASP A 324 2.34 17.95 -14.35
C ASP A 324 2.07 18.86 -15.54
N LYS A 325 3.15 19.47 -16.05
CA LYS A 325 3.06 20.38 -17.19
C LYS A 325 2.43 19.71 -18.41
N SER A 326 2.63 18.41 -18.61
CA SER A 326 2.05 17.66 -19.72
C SER A 326 0.54 17.61 -19.63
N GLN A 327 0.01 17.27 -18.45
CA GLN A 327 -1.44 17.27 -18.20
C GLN A 327 -2.04 18.68 -18.31
N VAL A 328 -1.37 19.70 -17.77
CA VAL A 328 -1.84 21.10 -17.86
C VAL A 328 -1.96 21.53 -19.31
N TRP A 329 -0.91 21.31 -20.12
CA TRP A 329 -0.95 21.69 -21.53
C TRP A 329 -1.99 20.91 -22.32
N LEU A 330 -2.16 19.62 -22.03
CA LEU A 330 -3.17 18.80 -22.67
C LEU A 330 -4.59 19.31 -22.37
N HIS A 331 -4.89 19.62 -21.10
CA HIS A 331 -6.21 20.18 -20.73
C HIS A 331 -6.43 21.57 -21.33
N LEU A 332 -5.38 22.40 -21.35
CA LEU A 332 -5.46 23.73 -21.98
C LEU A 332 -5.69 23.62 -23.49
N ALA A 333 -4.97 22.73 -24.17
CA ALA A 333 -5.17 22.46 -25.59
C ALA A 333 -6.59 21.97 -25.89
N MET A 334 -7.16 21.14 -25.04
CA MET A 334 -8.55 20.71 -25.19
C MET A 334 -9.55 21.81 -24.88
N LEU A 335 -9.33 22.57 -23.80
CA LEU A 335 -10.26 23.64 -23.39
C LEU A 335 -10.34 24.76 -24.43
N VAL A 336 -9.19 25.13 -25.02
CA VAL A 336 -9.09 26.24 -25.99
C VAL A 336 -9.09 25.75 -27.44
N GLY A 337 -8.32 24.70 -27.74
CA GLY A 337 -8.12 24.21 -29.11
C GLY A 337 -9.39 23.61 -29.70
N PHE A 338 -10.16 22.90 -28.92
CA PHE A 338 -11.39 22.27 -29.41
C PHE A 338 -12.48 23.30 -29.75
N PRO A 339 -12.85 24.27 -28.90
CA PRO A 339 -13.78 25.33 -29.25
C PRO A 339 -13.30 26.17 -30.46
N LEU A 340 -11.97 26.43 -30.52
CA LEU A 340 -11.37 27.12 -31.66
C LEU A 340 -11.56 26.33 -32.98
N LEU A 341 -11.33 25.03 -32.94
CA LEU A 341 -11.50 24.13 -34.06
C LEU A 341 -12.97 24.08 -34.50
N VAL A 342 -13.91 23.98 -33.55
CA VAL A 342 -15.36 24.06 -33.82
C VAL A 342 -15.71 25.42 -34.46
N ALA A 343 -15.19 26.52 -33.94
CA ALA A 343 -15.43 27.85 -34.44
C ALA A 343 -14.91 28.01 -35.89
N ILE A 344 -13.70 27.48 -36.21
CA ILE A 344 -13.12 27.51 -37.56
C ILE A 344 -14.01 26.74 -38.54
N PHE A 345 -14.42 25.52 -38.20
CA PHE A 345 -15.30 24.72 -39.06
C PHE A 345 -16.71 25.31 -39.19
N ALA A 346 -17.25 25.90 -38.10
CA ALA A 346 -18.53 26.58 -38.15
C ALA A 346 -18.48 27.84 -39.07
N LEU A 347 -17.36 28.60 -39.02
CA LEU A 347 -17.18 29.77 -39.88
C LEU A 347 -17.07 29.42 -41.37
N ASP A 348 -16.40 28.32 -41.72
CA ASP A 348 -16.34 27.83 -43.10
C ASP A 348 -17.69 27.26 -43.58
N GLY A 349 -18.48 26.66 -42.68
CA GLY A 349 -19.85 26.22 -42.98
C GLY A 349 -20.89 27.35 -43.14
N ILE A 350 -20.61 28.56 -42.59
CA ILE A 350 -21.51 29.72 -42.64
C ILE A 350 -21.36 30.51 -43.98
N LYS A 351 -20.22 30.36 -44.69
CA LYS A 351 -20.01 31.03 -45.99
C LYS A 351 -21.11 30.73 -47.03
N PRO A 352 -21.56 29.49 -47.24
CA PRO A 352 -22.68 29.21 -48.14
C PRO A 352 -24.01 29.77 -47.65
N LEU A 353 -24.22 29.90 -46.31
CA LEU A 353 -25.43 30.46 -45.72
C LEU A 353 -25.59 31.98 -45.96
N ARG A 354 -24.48 32.74 -45.97
CA ARG A 354 -24.48 34.16 -46.30
C ARG A 354 -24.73 34.43 -47.77
N ALA A 355 -24.36 33.53 -48.68
CA ALA A 355 -24.60 33.64 -50.09
C ALA A 355 -26.09 33.48 -50.45
N LEU A 356 -26.89 32.86 -49.62
CA LEU A 356 -28.30 32.60 -49.84
C LEU A 356 -29.22 33.81 -49.54
N SER A 357 -28.79 34.73 -48.70
CA SER A 357 -29.58 35.92 -48.37
C SER A 357 -29.62 36.96 -49.51
N THR A 358 -28.86 36.76 -50.59
CA THR A 358 -28.67 37.72 -51.66
C THR A 358 -29.29 37.33 -53.02
N TYR A 359 -29.93 36.14 -53.14
CA TYR A 359 -30.52 35.69 -54.41
C TYR A 359 -32.05 35.55 -54.32
N GLN A 360 -32.68 36.54 -54.90
CA GLN A 360 -34.15 36.56 -55.19
C GLN A 360 -34.31 36.30 -56.69
N ASP A 361 -34.44 35.02 -57.12
CA ASP A 361 -34.71 34.69 -58.47
C ASP A 361 -35.87 33.67 -58.61
N GLN A 362 -36.81 33.99 -59.48
CA GLN A 362 -38.18 33.47 -59.57
C GLN A 362 -38.26 32.16 -60.44
N ASN A 363 -37.58 31.08 -60.10
CA ASN A 363 -37.75 29.83 -60.88
C ASN A 363 -37.96 28.63 -59.86
N ILE A 364 -39.23 28.24 -59.67
CA ILE A 364 -39.70 27.28 -58.62
C ILE A 364 -38.97 25.92 -58.72
N GLY A 365 -38.62 25.42 -59.91
CA GLY A 365 -37.95 24.13 -60.04
C GLY A 365 -36.47 24.16 -59.65
N VAL A 366 -35.80 25.26 -59.86
CA VAL A 366 -34.42 25.51 -59.45
C VAL A 366 -34.35 25.77 -57.95
N GLU A 367 -35.40 26.38 -57.42
CA GLU A 367 -35.55 26.68 -55.97
C GLU A 367 -35.76 25.42 -55.13
N LEU A 368 -36.56 24.45 -55.58
CA LEU A 368 -36.74 23.16 -54.96
C LEU A 368 -35.47 22.32 -54.95
N ALA A 369 -34.73 22.30 -56.05
CA ALA A 369 -33.44 21.61 -56.11
C ALA A 369 -32.37 22.28 -55.22
N LYS A 370 -32.36 23.61 -55.12
CA LYS A 370 -31.49 24.38 -54.23
C LYS A 370 -31.87 24.13 -52.74
N GLN A 371 -33.19 24.11 -52.41
CA GLN A 371 -33.64 23.80 -51.07
C GLN A 371 -33.28 22.39 -50.61
N ALA A 372 -33.42 21.38 -51.47
CA ALA A 372 -33.03 20.01 -51.20
C ALA A 372 -31.52 19.89 -50.96
N LYS A 373 -30.72 20.54 -51.82
CA LYS A 373 -29.25 20.58 -51.64
C LYS A 373 -28.87 21.31 -50.36
N HIS A 374 -29.54 22.38 -50.03
CA HIS A 374 -29.32 23.16 -48.81
C HIS A 374 -29.69 22.40 -47.53
N GLN A 375 -30.82 21.66 -47.55
CA GLN A 375 -31.18 20.77 -46.42
C GLN A 375 -30.12 19.67 -46.23
N LEU A 376 -29.58 19.12 -47.32
CA LEU A 376 -28.51 18.12 -47.27
C LEU A 376 -27.21 18.69 -46.68
N GLU A 377 -26.86 19.91 -47.06
CA GLU A 377 -25.68 20.62 -46.50
C GLU A 377 -25.86 21.01 -45.04
N GLN A 378 -27.08 21.41 -44.62
CA GLN A 378 -27.41 21.66 -43.18
C GLN A 378 -27.35 20.38 -42.34
N LEU A 379 -27.88 19.26 -42.86
CA LEU A 379 -27.78 17.95 -42.20
C LEU A 379 -26.34 17.50 -42.05
N ASN A 380 -25.52 17.68 -43.05
CA ASN A 380 -24.09 17.33 -43.02
C ASN A 380 -23.32 18.24 -42.04
N ALA A 381 -23.57 19.54 -42.01
CA ALA A 381 -22.96 20.46 -41.05
C ALA A 381 -23.41 20.15 -39.61
N GLY A 382 -24.69 19.86 -39.39
CA GLY A 382 -25.25 19.48 -38.10
C GLY A 382 -24.68 18.17 -37.59
N SER A 383 -24.49 17.16 -38.45
CA SER A 383 -23.89 15.88 -38.13
C SER A 383 -22.42 16.00 -37.74
N LEU A 384 -21.69 16.90 -38.43
CA LEU A 384 -20.27 17.15 -38.17
C LEU A 384 -20.06 17.85 -36.80
N VAL A 385 -20.88 18.86 -36.51
CA VAL A 385 -20.85 19.56 -35.20
C VAL A 385 -21.26 18.59 -34.06
N SER A 386 -22.31 17.78 -34.28
CA SER A 386 -22.73 16.79 -33.32
C SER A 386 -21.67 15.71 -33.06
N GLY A 387 -21.00 15.23 -34.12
CA GLY A 387 -19.90 14.28 -34.03
C GLY A 387 -18.68 14.84 -33.29
N LEU A 388 -18.35 16.11 -33.49
CA LEU A 388 -17.27 16.80 -32.78
C LEU A 388 -17.61 17.00 -31.30
N ILE A 389 -18.84 17.37 -30.98
CA ILE A 389 -19.30 17.48 -29.57
C ILE A 389 -19.26 16.12 -28.87
N MET A 390 -19.74 15.06 -29.53
CA MET A 390 -19.66 13.70 -28.99
C MET A 390 -18.21 13.24 -28.76
N LEU A 391 -17.32 13.52 -29.72
CA LEU A 391 -15.89 13.21 -29.57
C LEU A 391 -15.28 13.95 -28.37
N GLN A 392 -15.65 15.22 -28.15
CA GLN A 392 -15.22 15.98 -26.99
C GLN A 392 -15.69 15.35 -25.67
N VAL A 393 -16.96 15.00 -25.59
CA VAL A 393 -17.53 14.36 -24.39
C VAL A 393 -16.83 13.04 -24.09
N VAL A 394 -16.61 12.22 -25.12
CA VAL A 394 -15.89 10.94 -25.00
C VAL A 394 -14.45 11.16 -24.54
N LEU A 395 -13.72 12.11 -25.13
CA LEU A 395 -12.34 12.42 -24.75
C LEU A 395 -12.23 12.96 -23.32
N VAL A 396 -13.14 13.84 -22.89
CA VAL A 396 -13.19 14.36 -21.52
C VAL A 396 -13.52 13.23 -20.54
N THR A 397 -14.46 12.34 -20.89
CA THR A 397 -14.83 11.18 -20.06
C THR A 397 -13.68 10.18 -19.94
N LEU A 398 -12.99 9.88 -21.05
CA LEU A 398 -11.79 9.01 -21.03
C LEU A 398 -10.65 9.60 -20.20
N MET A 399 -10.46 10.92 -20.26
CA MET A 399 -9.45 11.58 -19.40
C MET A 399 -9.82 11.55 -17.94
N ALA A 400 -11.10 11.72 -17.61
CA ALA A 400 -11.58 11.60 -16.23
C ALA A 400 -11.41 10.15 -15.70
N SER A 401 -11.69 9.16 -16.56
CA SER A 401 -11.55 7.73 -16.23
C SER A 401 -10.09 7.28 -16.08
N ASN A 402 -9.15 7.85 -16.85
CA ASN A 402 -7.73 7.47 -16.78
C ASN A 402 -7.00 8.13 -15.58
N ASN A 403 -7.68 9.01 -14.84
CA ASN A 403 -7.18 9.72 -13.66
C ASN A 403 -7.89 9.28 -12.35
N ALA A 404 -8.80 8.31 -12.42
CA ALA A 404 -9.43 7.63 -11.30
C ALA A 404 -8.69 6.35 -10.96
#